data_0c9e9825f0ef3bc09133ae2bd647a9ee
#
_entry.id   0c9e9825f0ef3bc09133ae2bd647a9ee
#
_cell.length_a   1.000
_cell.length_b   1.000
_cell.length_c   1.000
_cell.angle_alpha   90.00
_cell.angle_beta   90.00
_cell.angle_gamma   90.00
#
_symmetry.space_group_name_H-M   'P 1'
#
loop_
_entity.id
_entity.type
_entity.pdbx_description
1 polymer ?
#
loop_
_entity_poly.entity_id
_entity_poly.type
_entity_poly.pdbx_seq_one_letter_code
_entity_poly.pdbx_strand_id
1 'polypeptide(L)'
;VEEDGRYVTESRLKKMLSHEINLVEQRLSRDKHPNKLFFSYANTVATIDFAKQFKGHGWVGIVYQVEPDEDYNEIILHIRFKENDAKLQQETLGALGVNLIYGAFYKYNDPKKLLRYLYDHLDKDQLEIDTVNFSGPRFANVDNRLMSLQLVKNGMTDAVMFGPDGKNILPAAVLYKKNILALRGSFRPVTKVNMDMYE
;
A
#
# COMPACT_ATOMS: atom_id res chain seq x y z
N VAL A 1 -2.27 10.76 15.08
CA VAL A 1 -1.35 9.70 14.65
C VAL A 1 0.00 10.29 14.27
N GLU A 2 0.03 11.51 13.73
CA GLU A 2 1.27 12.23 13.42
C GLU A 2 1.90 12.93 14.63
N GLU A 3 1.17 13.11 15.71
CA GLU A 3 1.60 13.86 16.90
C GLU A 3 2.78 13.23 17.66
N ASP A 4 3.00 11.92 17.51
CA ASP A 4 4.07 11.21 18.25
C ASP A 4 5.37 11.01 17.43
N GLY A 5 5.43 11.43 16.17
CA GLY A 5 6.61 11.23 15.32
C GLY A 5 6.96 9.75 15.03
N ARG A 6 6.14 8.81 15.49
CA ARG A 6 6.36 7.36 15.37
C ARG A 6 5.85 6.76 14.07
N TYR A 7 5.02 7.48 13.34
CA TYR A 7 4.40 6.97 12.12
C TYR A 7 4.91 7.71 10.91
N VAL A 8 5.36 6.93 9.94
CA VAL A 8 5.74 7.48 8.66
C VAL A 8 4.55 7.40 7.73
N THR A 9 4.16 8.56 7.19
CA THR A 9 3.03 8.69 6.27
C THR A 9 3.38 8.14 4.89
N GLU A 10 2.36 7.81 4.07
CA GLU A 10 2.52 7.49 2.65
C GLU A 10 3.35 8.54 1.92
N SER A 11 3.07 9.82 2.16
CA SER A 11 3.79 10.94 1.56
C SER A 11 5.30 10.92 1.87
N ARG A 12 5.68 10.53 3.08
CA ARG A 12 7.09 10.43 3.47
C ARG A 12 7.77 9.23 2.81
N LEU A 13 7.09 8.08 2.73
CA LEU A 13 7.58 6.92 1.99
C LEU A 13 7.85 7.28 0.52
N LYS A 14 6.91 7.95 -0.14
CA LYS A 14 7.06 8.39 -1.54
C LYS A 14 8.26 9.34 -1.73
N LYS A 15 8.45 10.27 -0.80
CA LYS A 15 9.64 11.15 -0.82
C LYS A 15 10.95 10.39 -0.67
N MET A 16 10.99 9.37 0.20
CA MET A 16 12.16 8.51 0.36
C MET A 16 12.47 7.75 -0.92
N LEU A 17 11.47 7.10 -1.52
CA LEU A 17 11.62 6.35 -2.77
C LEU A 17 12.13 7.24 -3.90
N SER A 18 11.53 8.41 -4.10
CA SER A 18 11.95 9.38 -5.12
C SER A 18 13.35 9.93 -4.89
N HIS A 19 13.71 10.18 -3.62
CA HIS A 19 15.04 10.66 -3.26
C HIS A 19 16.12 9.62 -3.61
N GLU A 20 15.90 8.36 -3.26
CA GLU A 20 16.85 7.29 -3.55
C GLU A 20 17.04 7.07 -5.06
N ILE A 21 15.96 7.10 -5.84
CA ILE A 21 16.04 7.02 -7.30
C ILE A 21 16.88 8.16 -7.86
N ASN A 22 16.62 9.39 -7.44
CA ASN A 22 17.37 10.56 -7.90
C ASN A 22 18.87 10.45 -7.57
N LEU A 23 19.21 9.95 -6.38
CA LEU A 23 20.62 9.73 -5.99
C LEU A 23 21.30 8.69 -6.87
N VAL A 24 20.61 7.60 -7.18
CA VAL A 24 21.14 6.54 -8.07
C VAL A 24 21.34 7.08 -9.49
N GLU A 25 20.37 7.82 -10.04
CA GLU A 25 20.47 8.43 -11.36
C GLU A 25 21.62 9.44 -11.48
N GLN A 26 21.85 10.24 -10.43
CA GLN A 26 22.97 11.19 -10.40
C GLN A 26 24.35 10.51 -10.38
N ARG A 27 24.45 9.34 -9.76
CA ARG A 27 25.71 8.59 -9.63
C ARG A 27 26.03 7.70 -10.81
N LEU A 28 25.01 7.24 -11.53
CA LEU A 28 25.15 6.33 -12.66
C LEU A 28 24.95 7.11 -13.97
N SER A 29 26.01 7.22 -14.76
CA SER A 29 25.91 7.78 -16.11
C SER A 29 25.08 6.85 -16.99
N ARG A 30 23.93 7.32 -17.46
CA ARG A 30 23.08 6.60 -18.42
C ARG A 30 23.83 6.28 -19.73
N ASP A 31 24.73 7.15 -20.17
CA ASP A 31 25.55 6.95 -21.35
C ASP A 31 26.43 5.70 -21.27
N LYS A 32 26.89 5.35 -20.08
CA LYS A 32 27.70 4.14 -19.84
C LYS A 32 26.86 2.89 -19.61
N HIS A 33 25.58 3.02 -19.33
CA HIS A 33 24.71 1.93 -18.94
C HIS A 33 23.31 2.05 -19.53
N PRO A 34 23.15 2.10 -20.87
CA PRO A 34 21.87 2.41 -21.52
C PRO A 34 20.78 1.33 -21.30
N ASN A 35 21.16 0.13 -20.92
CA ASN A 35 20.21 -0.99 -20.77
C ASN A 35 19.89 -1.32 -19.29
N LYS A 36 20.17 -0.41 -18.34
CA LYS A 36 19.87 -0.65 -16.94
C LYS A 36 18.49 -0.16 -16.54
N LEU A 37 17.84 -0.94 -15.71
CA LEU A 37 16.60 -0.59 -15.03
C LEU A 37 16.92 -0.10 -13.61
N PHE A 38 16.25 0.95 -13.19
CA PHE A 38 16.38 1.47 -11.85
C PHE A 38 15.14 1.12 -11.03
N PHE A 39 15.36 0.80 -9.78
CA PHE A 39 14.29 0.67 -8.79
C PHE A 39 14.76 1.10 -7.41
N SER A 40 13.81 1.51 -6.59
CA SER A 40 13.98 1.76 -5.16
C SER A 40 12.87 1.05 -4.40
N TYR A 41 13.23 0.35 -3.36
CA TYR A 41 12.31 -0.25 -2.39
C TYR A 41 12.54 0.38 -1.03
N ALA A 42 11.47 0.75 -0.36
CA ALA A 42 11.52 1.24 1.00
C ALA A 42 10.31 0.77 1.81
N ASN A 43 10.47 0.73 3.12
CA ASN A 43 9.38 0.55 4.05
C ASN A 43 9.54 1.47 5.26
N THR A 44 8.42 1.79 5.89
CA THR A 44 8.34 2.65 7.06
C THR A 44 7.45 1.98 8.10
N VAL A 45 7.70 0.69 8.29
CA VAL A 45 6.90 -0.18 9.14
C VAL A 45 7.47 -0.20 10.54
N ALA A 46 6.62 0.09 11.53
CA ALA A 46 6.92 -0.16 12.93
C ALA A 46 6.43 -1.55 13.32
N THR A 47 7.28 -2.34 13.96
CA THR A 47 6.88 -3.63 14.55
C THR A 47 6.20 -3.41 15.90
N ILE A 48 5.61 -4.47 16.45
CA ILE A 48 5.01 -4.45 17.78
C ILE A 48 6.02 -3.92 18.82
N ASP A 49 5.56 -3.07 19.72
CA ASP A 49 6.38 -2.56 20.80
C ASP A 49 6.62 -3.59 21.91
N PHE A 50 7.59 -3.33 22.78
CA PHE A 50 7.94 -4.22 23.88
C PHE A 50 6.78 -4.43 24.86
N ALA A 51 5.96 -3.41 25.05
CA ALA A 51 4.78 -3.46 25.94
C ALA A 51 3.56 -4.14 25.28
N LYS A 52 3.67 -4.52 24.00
CA LYS A 52 2.58 -5.11 23.16
C LYS A 52 1.31 -4.27 23.10
N GLN A 53 1.42 -2.97 23.40
CA GLN A 53 0.31 -2.01 23.32
C GLN A 53 0.08 -1.50 21.91
N PHE A 54 1.12 -1.53 21.10
CA PHE A 54 1.12 -1.07 19.74
C PHE A 54 1.20 -2.26 18.78
N LYS A 55 0.20 -2.43 17.92
CA LYS A 55 0.24 -3.43 16.85
C LYS A 55 1.04 -2.88 15.68
N GLY A 56 2.05 -3.64 15.23
CA GLY A 56 2.89 -3.23 14.14
C GLY A 56 2.13 -2.95 12.85
N HIS A 57 2.43 -1.84 12.19
CA HIS A 57 1.90 -1.46 10.88
C HIS A 57 2.77 -0.42 10.19
N GLY A 58 2.50 -0.14 8.94
CA GLY A 58 3.16 0.93 8.20
C GLY A 58 3.04 0.79 6.69
N TRP A 59 3.87 1.53 5.99
CA TRP A 59 3.85 1.63 4.54
C TRP A 59 5.04 0.90 3.92
N VAL A 60 4.79 0.25 2.81
CA VAL A 60 5.79 -0.47 2.00
C VAL A 60 5.62 -0.02 0.56
N GLY A 61 6.72 0.24 -0.14
CA GLY A 61 6.61 0.70 -1.52
C GLY A 61 7.81 0.37 -2.38
N ILE A 62 7.55 0.35 -3.66
CA ILE A 62 8.55 0.22 -4.72
C ILE A 62 8.27 1.22 -5.82
N VAL A 63 9.34 1.87 -6.30
CA VAL A 63 9.37 2.67 -7.52
C VAL A 63 10.33 1.99 -8.47
N TYR A 64 9.95 1.75 -9.72
CA TYR A 64 10.74 0.92 -10.63
C TYR A 64 10.42 1.20 -12.10
N GLN A 65 11.37 0.85 -12.96
CA GLN A 65 11.22 0.83 -14.41
C GLN A 65 11.06 -0.61 -14.89
N VAL A 66 10.29 -0.82 -15.94
CA VAL A 66 10.16 -2.12 -16.64
C VAL A 66 11.02 -2.13 -17.89
N GLU A 67 11.20 -0.98 -18.52
CA GLU A 67 12.07 -0.78 -19.67
C GLU A 67 13.04 0.37 -19.38
N PRO A 68 14.25 0.37 -19.99
CA PRO A 68 15.19 1.48 -19.88
C PRO A 68 14.55 2.80 -20.35
N ASP A 69 14.83 3.87 -19.62
CA ASP A 69 14.33 5.23 -19.91
C ASP A 69 12.80 5.43 -19.87
N GLU A 70 12.06 4.42 -19.41
CA GLU A 70 10.63 4.55 -19.11
C GLU A 70 10.41 5.41 -17.86
N ASP A 71 9.28 6.14 -17.83
CA ASP A 71 8.82 6.77 -16.59
C ASP A 71 8.57 5.72 -15.51
N TYR A 72 8.78 6.11 -14.25
CA TYR A 72 8.68 5.18 -13.12
C TYR A 72 7.25 4.72 -12.85
N ASN A 73 7.14 3.44 -12.55
CA ASN A 73 5.96 2.82 -11.99
C ASN A 73 6.10 2.75 -10.46
N GLU A 74 4.99 2.88 -9.75
CA GLU A 74 4.96 2.86 -8.30
C GLU A 74 3.89 1.90 -7.81
N ILE A 75 4.22 1.14 -6.77
CA ILE A 75 3.27 0.34 -5.99
C ILE A 75 3.47 0.68 -4.52
N ILE A 76 2.41 1.16 -3.88
CA ILE A 76 2.40 1.50 -2.45
C ILE A 76 1.36 0.64 -1.73
N LEU A 77 1.76 0.06 -0.62
CA LEU A 77 0.93 -0.76 0.25
C LEU A 77 0.91 -0.17 1.66
N HIS A 78 -0.24 -0.20 2.32
CA HIS A 78 -0.30 -0.12 3.78
C HIS A 78 -0.57 -1.51 4.33
N ILE A 79 0.17 -1.87 5.38
CA ILE A 79 0.14 -3.20 5.99
C ILE A 79 -0.06 -3.10 7.49
N ARG A 80 -0.66 -4.14 8.06
CA ARG A 80 -0.81 -4.34 9.50
C ARG A 80 -0.45 -5.77 9.85
N PHE A 81 0.40 -5.94 10.85
CA PHE A 81 0.72 -7.28 11.33
C PHE A 81 -0.37 -7.81 12.25
N LYS A 82 -0.63 -9.10 12.13
CA LYS A 82 -1.53 -9.85 13.00
C LYS A 82 -0.77 -10.64 14.05
N GLU A 83 0.49 -10.98 13.79
CA GLU A 83 1.40 -11.64 14.72
C GLU A 83 1.74 -10.75 15.92
N ASN A 84 2.00 -11.37 17.07
CA ASN A 84 2.32 -10.69 18.33
C ASN A 84 3.79 -10.86 18.72
N ASP A 85 4.67 -11.01 17.76
CA ASP A 85 6.12 -11.15 17.94
C ASP A 85 6.88 -10.28 16.93
N ALA A 86 7.80 -9.46 17.42
CA ALA A 86 8.53 -8.51 16.58
C ALA A 86 9.45 -9.20 15.56
N LYS A 87 10.02 -10.37 15.91
CA LYS A 87 10.89 -11.11 15.00
C LYS A 87 10.07 -11.73 13.86
N LEU A 88 8.94 -12.35 14.18
CA LEU A 88 8.03 -12.88 13.17
C LEU A 88 7.51 -11.79 12.24
N GLN A 89 7.17 -10.61 12.79
CA GLN A 89 6.77 -9.45 11.98
C GLN A 89 7.89 -8.99 11.02
N GLN A 90 9.16 -9.04 11.45
CA GLN A 90 10.29 -8.71 10.58
C GLN A 90 10.49 -9.76 9.47
N GLU A 91 10.35 -11.03 9.78
CA GLU A 91 10.42 -12.13 8.81
C GLU A 91 9.29 -12.01 7.77
N THR A 92 8.06 -11.76 8.22
CA THR A 92 6.89 -11.50 7.37
C THR A 92 7.11 -10.28 6.46
N LEU A 93 7.67 -9.18 7.00
CA LEU A 93 8.01 -8.00 6.21
C LEU A 93 9.07 -8.30 5.15
N GLY A 94 10.08 -9.10 5.49
CA GLY A 94 11.11 -9.53 4.55
C GLY A 94 10.52 -10.33 3.38
N ALA A 95 9.67 -11.32 3.67
CA ALA A 95 8.99 -12.12 2.66
C ALA A 95 8.09 -11.25 1.77
N LEU A 96 7.28 -10.36 2.36
CA LEU A 96 6.46 -9.41 1.60
C LEU A 96 7.31 -8.52 0.69
N GLY A 97 8.45 -8.02 1.17
CA GLY A 97 9.35 -7.18 0.39
C GLY A 97 9.87 -7.91 -0.86
N VAL A 98 10.31 -9.15 -0.71
CA VAL A 98 10.72 -10.00 -1.85
C VAL A 98 9.56 -10.24 -2.82
N ASN A 99 8.37 -10.56 -2.30
CA ASN A 99 7.18 -10.79 -3.11
C ASN A 99 6.77 -9.53 -3.89
N LEU A 100 6.86 -8.36 -3.26
CA LEU A 100 6.56 -7.08 -3.92
C LEU A 100 7.56 -6.77 -5.04
N ILE A 101 8.86 -6.92 -4.80
CA ILE A 101 9.90 -6.71 -5.81
C ILE A 101 9.70 -7.69 -6.98
N TYR A 102 9.54 -8.97 -6.70
CA TYR A 102 9.29 -9.98 -7.75
C TYR A 102 7.99 -9.67 -8.51
N GLY A 103 6.91 -9.37 -7.79
CA GLY A 103 5.61 -9.03 -8.39
C GLY A 103 5.69 -7.81 -9.29
N ALA A 104 6.42 -6.78 -8.89
CA ALA A 104 6.62 -5.56 -9.67
C ALA A 104 7.28 -5.84 -11.03
N PHE A 105 8.31 -6.70 -11.08
CA PHE A 105 9.01 -7.00 -12.32
C PHE A 105 8.37 -8.09 -13.17
N TYR A 106 7.69 -9.07 -12.56
CA TYR A 106 7.24 -10.26 -13.28
C TYR A 106 5.71 -10.42 -13.35
N LYS A 107 4.93 -9.61 -12.60
CA LYS A 107 3.46 -9.71 -12.54
C LYS A 107 2.75 -8.38 -12.82
N TYR A 108 3.46 -7.30 -13.17
CA TYR A 108 2.89 -5.96 -13.38
C TYR A 108 1.79 -5.94 -14.45
N ASN A 109 1.83 -6.82 -15.45
CA ASN A 109 0.82 -6.91 -16.51
C ASN A 109 -0.57 -7.36 -16.02
N ASP A 110 -0.65 -7.96 -14.82
CA ASP A 110 -1.90 -8.38 -14.22
C ASP A 110 -1.91 -7.99 -12.72
N PRO A 111 -2.35 -6.79 -12.38
CA PRO A 111 -2.38 -6.30 -11.00
C PRO A 111 -3.15 -7.21 -10.04
N LYS A 112 -4.18 -7.92 -10.50
CA LYS A 112 -4.92 -8.88 -9.66
C LYS A 112 -4.09 -10.11 -9.32
N LYS A 113 -3.28 -10.60 -10.25
CA LYS A 113 -2.32 -11.69 -9.99
C LYS A 113 -1.19 -11.20 -9.10
N LEU A 114 -0.70 -9.97 -9.33
CA LEU A 114 0.30 -9.35 -8.48
C LEU A 114 -0.18 -9.31 -7.03
N LEU A 115 -1.40 -8.82 -6.77
CA LEU A 115 -1.95 -8.78 -5.41
C LEU A 115 -1.96 -10.16 -4.76
N ARG A 116 -2.42 -11.20 -5.46
CA ARG A 116 -2.40 -12.57 -4.90
C ARG A 116 -0.99 -13.06 -4.61
N TYR A 117 -0.02 -12.70 -5.45
CA TYR A 117 1.37 -13.09 -5.30
C TYR A 117 2.06 -12.44 -4.08
N LEU A 118 1.56 -11.29 -3.61
CA LEU A 118 2.09 -10.67 -2.37
C LEU A 118 2.03 -11.61 -1.16
N TYR A 119 1.12 -12.57 -1.17
CA TYR A 119 0.99 -13.60 -0.11
C TYR A 119 1.71 -14.91 -0.43
N ASP A 120 2.62 -14.93 -1.40
CA ASP A 120 3.42 -16.12 -1.66
C ASP A 120 4.28 -16.46 -0.42
N HIS A 121 4.13 -17.67 0.11
CA HIS A 121 4.72 -18.11 1.39
C HIS A 121 4.33 -17.22 2.61
N LEU A 122 3.19 -16.54 2.56
CA LEU A 122 2.61 -15.80 3.68
C LEU A 122 1.17 -16.21 3.93
N ASP A 123 0.78 -16.29 5.20
CA ASP A 123 -0.58 -16.59 5.62
C ASP A 123 -1.35 -15.32 5.99
N LYS A 124 -2.68 -15.38 5.89
CA LYS A 124 -3.58 -14.26 6.17
C LYS A 124 -3.69 -13.91 7.66
N ASP A 125 -3.22 -14.77 8.52
CA ASP A 125 -3.11 -14.56 9.97
C ASP A 125 -1.79 -13.91 10.39
N GLN A 126 -0.82 -13.80 9.49
CA GLN A 126 0.42 -13.07 9.71
C GLN A 126 0.29 -11.59 9.38
N LEU A 127 -0.42 -11.27 8.28
CA LEU A 127 -0.40 -9.95 7.66
C LEU A 127 -1.78 -9.58 7.11
N GLU A 128 -2.13 -8.31 7.22
CA GLU A 128 -3.23 -7.65 6.52
C GLU A 128 -2.66 -6.59 5.57
N ILE A 129 -3.12 -6.58 4.32
CA ILE A 129 -2.89 -5.48 3.37
C ILE A 129 -4.23 -4.77 3.20
N ASP A 130 -4.39 -3.59 3.80
CA ASP A 130 -5.64 -2.85 3.82
C ASP A 130 -5.71 -1.71 2.79
N THR A 131 -4.58 -1.34 2.21
CA THR A 131 -4.51 -0.29 1.18
C THR A 131 -3.49 -0.67 0.11
N VAL A 132 -3.85 -0.42 -1.16
CA VAL A 132 -2.96 -0.52 -2.30
C VAL A 132 -3.17 0.64 -3.25
N ASN A 133 -2.08 1.20 -3.75
CA ASN A 133 -2.07 2.20 -4.82
C ASN A 133 -1.06 1.81 -5.89
N PHE A 134 -1.53 1.77 -7.13
CA PHE A 134 -0.73 1.61 -8.34
C PHE A 134 -0.69 2.93 -9.08
N SER A 135 0.48 3.36 -9.54
CA SER A 135 0.64 4.52 -10.40
C SER A 135 1.80 4.36 -11.37
N GLY A 136 1.84 5.20 -12.40
CA GLY A 136 2.84 5.14 -13.47
C GLY A 136 2.30 4.57 -14.79
N PRO A 137 3.13 4.56 -15.83
CA PRO A 137 2.68 4.25 -17.21
C PRO A 137 2.08 2.84 -17.36
N ARG A 138 2.65 1.85 -16.67
CA ARG A 138 2.15 0.46 -16.73
C ARG A 138 0.81 0.27 -16.01
N PHE A 139 0.42 1.22 -15.18
CA PHE A 139 -0.81 1.20 -14.40
C PHE A 139 -1.81 2.29 -14.79
N ALA A 140 -1.61 2.98 -15.92
CA ALA A 140 -2.48 4.08 -16.37
C ALA A 140 -3.97 3.70 -16.47
N ASN A 141 -4.26 2.42 -16.77
CA ASN A 141 -5.62 1.91 -16.89
C ASN A 141 -6.09 1.13 -15.64
N VAL A 142 -5.33 1.20 -14.54
CA VAL A 142 -5.69 0.50 -13.29
C VAL A 142 -6.55 1.40 -12.41
N ASP A 143 -7.76 0.96 -12.11
CA ASP A 143 -8.62 1.60 -11.11
C ASP A 143 -8.25 1.10 -9.70
N ASN A 144 -7.62 1.96 -8.91
CA ASN A 144 -7.19 1.64 -7.55
C ASN A 144 -8.35 1.28 -6.61
N ARG A 145 -9.58 1.76 -6.88
CA ARG A 145 -10.78 1.38 -6.12
C ARG A 145 -11.10 -0.09 -6.34
N LEU A 146 -11.02 -0.55 -7.60
CA LEU A 146 -11.24 -1.96 -7.94
C LEU A 146 -10.13 -2.85 -7.36
N MET A 147 -8.89 -2.36 -7.29
CA MET A 147 -7.79 -3.10 -6.66
C MET A 147 -7.99 -3.20 -5.15
N SER A 148 -8.47 -2.15 -4.49
CA SER A 148 -8.83 -2.19 -3.07
C SER A 148 -9.98 -3.16 -2.79
N LEU A 149 -11.02 -3.18 -3.63
CA LEU A 149 -12.08 -4.19 -3.54
C LEU A 149 -11.55 -5.61 -3.80
N GLN A 150 -10.51 -5.76 -4.64
CA GLN A 150 -9.85 -7.04 -4.86
C GLN A 150 -9.12 -7.53 -3.61
N LEU A 151 -8.56 -6.63 -2.76
CA LEU A 151 -8.00 -7.02 -1.46
C LEU A 151 -9.05 -7.70 -0.59
N VAL A 152 -10.25 -7.11 -0.48
CA VAL A 152 -11.38 -7.69 0.28
C VAL A 152 -11.79 -9.04 -0.33
N LYS A 153 -11.93 -9.11 -1.65
CA LYS A 153 -12.29 -10.35 -2.36
C LYS A 153 -11.29 -11.47 -2.13
N ASN A 154 -10.01 -11.14 -2.03
CA ASN A 154 -8.95 -12.10 -1.76
C ASN A 154 -8.84 -12.44 -0.26
N GLY A 155 -9.58 -11.77 0.63
CA GLY A 155 -9.51 -11.93 2.09
C GLY A 155 -8.19 -11.42 2.68
N MET A 156 -7.57 -10.42 2.04
CA MET A 156 -6.36 -9.75 2.51
C MET A 156 -6.68 -8.67 3.55
N THR A 157 -7.89 -8.16 3.53
CA THR A 157 -8.52 -7.28 4.53
C THR A 157 -10.02 -7.52 4.54
N ASP A 158 -10.68 -7.13 5.63
CA ASP A 158 -12.13 -7.29 5.77
C ASP A 158 -12.94 -6.16 5.12
N ALA A 159 -12.36 -4.96 5.03
CA ALA A 159 -13.03 -3.78 4.49
C ALA A 159 -12.03 -2.78 3.91
N VAL A 160 -12.52 -1.96 2.98
CA VAL A 160 -11.80 -0.81 2.43
C VAL A 160 -12.68 0.43 2.51
N MET A 161 -12.07 1.60 2.60
CA MET A 161 -12.77 2.88 2.73
C MET A 161 -12.38 3.81 1.59
N PHE A 162 -13.39 4.52 1.06
CA PHE A 162 -13.20 5.52 0.03
C PHE A 162 -13.65 6.89 0.54
N GLY A 163 -12.92 7.92 0.17
CA GLY A 163 -13.30 9.30 0.40
C GLY A 163 -14.42 9.76 -0.56
N PRO A 164 -14.98 10.96 -0.34
CA PRO A 164 -15.98 11.54 -1.24
C PRO A 164 -15.47 11.73 -2.67
N ASP A 165 -14.17 11.87 -2.84
CA ASP A 165 -13.47 11.96 -4.14
C ASP A 165 -13.19 10.60 -4.80
N GLY A 166 -13.63 9.51 -4.16
CA GLY A 166 -13.43 8.13 -4.61
C GLY A 166 -12.02 7.58 -4.38
N LYS A 167 -11.13 8.34 -3.73
CA LYS A 167 -9.80 7.84 -3.39
C LYS A 167 -9.82 6.92 -2.19
N ASN A 168 -8.92 5.96 -2.17
CA ASN A 168 -8.72 5.10 -1.02
C ASN A 168 -8.25 5.92 0.17
N ILE A 169 -8.84 5.70 1.32
CA ILE A 169 -8.44 6.31 2.58
C ILE A 169 -8.20 5.25 3.63
N LEU A 170 -7.20 5.49 4.47
CA LEU A 170 -6.90 4.60 5.58
C LEU A 170 -7.92 4.87 6.72
N PRO A 171 -8.77 3.90 7.10
CA PRO A 171 -9.82 4.12 8.11
C PRO A 171 -9.27 4.68 9.42
N ALA A 172 -8.14 4.15 9.88
CA ALA A 172 -7.50 4.61 11.11
C ALA A 172 -7.13 6.10 11.09
N ALA A 173 -6.72 6.65 9.95
CA ALA A 173 -6.38 8.06 9.82
C ALA A 173 -7.60 8.99 9.86
N VAL A 174 -8.74 8.52 9.36
CA VAL A 174 -9.95 9.33 9.20
C VAL A 174 -10.88 9.22 10.40
N LEU A 175 -10.99 8.03 10.99
CA LEU A 175 -11.98 7.73 12.02
C LEU A 175 -11.45 7.91 13.46
N TYR A 176 -10.14 8.02 13.64
CA TYR A 176 -9.53 8.08 14.97
C TYR A 176 -10.02 9.27 15.79
N LYS A 177 -10.52 9.00 16.99
CA LYS A 177 -11.05 9.99 17.95
C LYS A 177 -12.12 10.93 17.40
N LYS A 178 -12.91 10.51 16.38
CA LYS A 178 -14.01 11.28 15.83
C LYS A 178 -15.36 10.68 16.23
N ASN A 179 -16.35 11.54 16.43
CA ASN A 179 -17.75 11.12 16.50
C ASN A 179 -18.21 10.80 15.08
N ILE A 180 -18.75 9.59 14.89
CA ILE A 180 -19.08 9.07 13.56
C ILE A 180 -20.55 8.68 13.56
N LEU A 181 -21.31 9.21 12.62
CA LEU A 181 -22.61 8.71 12.25
C LEU A 181 -22.44 7.71 11.09
N ALA A 182 -22.81 6.46 11.32
CA ALA A 182 -22.72 5.42 10.33
C ALA A 182 -24.13 5.01 9.88
N LEU A 183 -24.40 5.17 8.59
CA LEU A 183 -25.61 4.64 7.94
C LEU A 183 -25.25 3.38 7.17
N ARG A 184 -25.97 2.29 7.41
CA ARG A 184 -25.80 1.04 6.67
C ARG A 184 -26.93 0.84 5.66
N GLY A 185 -26.56 0.64 4.41
CA GLY A 185 -27.56 0.40 3.37
C GLY A 185 -26.92 0.12 2.01
N SER A 186 -27.77 -0.19 1.04
CA SER A 186 -27.41 -0.25 -0.38
C SER A 186 -27.82 1.06 -1.04
N PHE A 187 -26.87 1.95 -1.25
CA PHE A 187 -27.10 3.31 -1.76
C PHE A 187 -26.87 3.35 -3.30
N ARG A 188 -27.78 2.73 -4.05
CA ARG A 188 -27.70 2.66 -5.53
C ARG A 188 -29.04 2.96 -6.20
N PRO A 189 -29.40 4.22 -6.39
CA PRO A 189 -28.75 5.46 -5.97
C PRO A 189 -29.04 5.84 -4.51
N VAL A 190 -28.40 6.91 -4.04
CA VAL A 190 -28.81 7.62 -2.81
C VAL A 190 -30.17 8.24 -3.05
N THR A 191 -31.15 7.97 -2.21
CA THR A 191 -32.53 8.47 -2.31
C THR A 191 -32.80 9.57 -1.28
N LYS A 192 -33.91 10.31 -1.44
CA LYS A 192 -34.35 11.31 -0.45
C LYS A 192 -34.54 10.68 0.95
N VAL A 193 -35.06 9.46 1.01
CA VAL A 193 -35.21 8.73 2.29
C VAL A 193 -33.86 8.50 2.96
N ASN A 194 -32.79 8.24 2.19
CA ASN A 194 -31.46 8.10 2.77
C ASN A 194 -30.95 9.44 3.32
N MET A 195 -31.31 10.56 2.71
CA MET A 195 -30.96 11.88 3.20
C MET A 195 -31.73 12.24 4.47
N ASP A 196 -33.04 11.95 4.52
CA ASP A 196 -33.87 12.17 5.73
C ASP A 196 -33.36 11.37 6.95
N MET A 197 -32.69 10.24 6.73
CA MET A 197 -32.09 9.46 7.81
C MET A 197 -30.83 10.11 8.40
N TYR A 198 -30.27 11.08 7.66
CA TYR A 198 -29.05 11.78 8.07
C TYR A 198 -29.35 13.10 8.79
N GLU A 199 -30.46 13.77 8.48
CA GLU A 199 -30.94 15.01 9.11
C GLU A 199 -31.62 14.71 10.45
#